data_316f4a55d5dd64ca75e97f7ad1029c9e
#
_entry.id   316f4a55d5dd64ca75e97f7ad1029c9e
#
_cell.length_a   1.000
_cell.length_b   1.000
_cell.length_c   1.000
_cell.angle_alpha   90.00
_cell.angle_beta   90.00
_cell.angle_gamma   90.00
#
_symmetry.space_group_name_H-M   'P 1'
#
loop_
_entity.id
_entity.type
_entity.pdbx_description
1 polymer ?
#
loop_
_entity_poly.entity_id
_entity_poly.type
_entity_poly.pdbx_seq_one_letter_code
_entity_poly.pdbx_strand_id
1 'polypeptide(L)'
;VIKQRLQKVTDDGERYQLTCNLFNEYMPYKSDSAAKYVYEAILLAEKRGNKSDLCLTRSLLAFLCSSTGQYVESRRILDSTDISGVDREAIGQYYKSLTHVYGEMAYYSNIPKLKNEFFAKQEEYTEKIYETLTPSHDFYLQCKEQECYKKGDIEGALRYNDKRLENARPDSHEFAIVAFYRSMDLRKAGRTNEALAWLTKSAISDVRNAVMDQGSLWELANLLSQEGQLERARVYISFAWECVNTYGTHMRSWQISPILSSIDRQYQNEIEHTNSMLTNMTIAVSILLLILAVLLLYEYRRRRQLKEAHNELSKKNAQTKNLNDELLQANLALDDTNRQLKTLISQLNEQTRVKEVYVGRFM
;
A
#
# COMPACT_ATOMS: atom_id res chain seq x y z
N VAL A 1 7.19 -10.95 -34.73
CA VAL A 1 6.62 -11.76 -35.86
C VAL A 1 5.90 -10.84 -36.85
N ILE A 2 4.84 -10.07 -36.46
CA ILE A 2 4.05 -9.24 -37.40
C ILE A 2 4.93 -8.23 -38.16
N LYS A 3 5.80 -7.47 -37.47
CA LYS A 3 6.71 -6.50 -38.12
C LYS A 3 7.65 -7.11 -39.14
N GLN A 4 8.21 -8.29 -38.86
CA GLN A 4 9.08 -9.01 -39.79
C GLN A 4 8.32 -9.46 -41.03
N ARG A 5 7.05 -9.86 -40.87
CA ARG A 5 6.18 -10.24 -41.97
C ARG A 5 5.80 -9.01 -42.83
N LEU A 6 5.45 -7.88 -42.16
CA LEU A 6 5.13 -6.63 -42.85
C LEU A 6 6.26 -6.11 -43.74
N GLN A 7 7.53 -6.33 -43.37
CA GLN A 7 8.69 -5.94 -44.18
C GLN A 7 8.85 -6.76 -45.46
N LYS A 8 8.28 -7.97 -45.52
CA LYS A 8 8.43 -8.89 -46.67
C LYS A 8 7.24 -8.91 -47.62
N VAL A 9 6.10 -8.40 -47.17
CA VAL A 9 4.84 -8.41 -47.92
C VAL A 9 4.81 -7.28 -48.93
N THR A 10 4.48 -7.63 -50.19
CA THR A 10 4.33 -6.68 -51.31
C THR A 10 2.88 -6.42 -51.69
N ASP A 11 1.94 -7.30 -51.32
CA ASP A 11 0.52 -7.14 -51.55
C ASP A 11 -0.07 -6.08 -50.60
N ASP A 12 -0.71 -5.08 -51.17
CA ASP A 12 -1.29 -3.95 -50.40
C ASP A 12 -2.46 -4.38 -49.49
N GLY A 13 -3.17 -5.47 -49.80
CA GLY A 13 -4.25 -6.02 -48.98
C GLY A 13 -3.69 -6.71 -47.72
N GLU A 14 -2.68 -7.56 -47.91
CA GLU A 14 -2.00 -8.21 -46.77
C GLU A 14 -1.25 -7.18 -45.89
N ARG A 15 -0.62 -6.17 -46.54
CA ARG A 15 -0.01 -5.04 -45.77
C ARG A 15 -1.01 -4.33 -44.91
N TYR A 16 -2.19 -4.02 -45.46
CA TYR A 16 -3.27 -3.36 -44.73
C TYR A 16 -3.67 -4.19 -43.50
N GLN A 17 -3.94 -5.49 -43.68
CA GLN A 17 -4.33 -6.36 -42.55
C GLN A 17 -3.23 -6.44 -41.46
N LEU A 18 -1.96 -6.61 -41.85
CA LEU A 18 -0.84 -6.64 -40.91
C LEU A 18 -0.66 -5.31 -40.16
N THR A 19 -0.92 -4.20 -40.85
CA THR A 19 -0.85 -2.85 -40.24
C THR A 19 -1.99 -2.63 -39.25
N CYS A 20 -3.21 -3.08 -39.59
CA CYS A 20 -4.33 -3.08 -38.63
C CYS A 20 -4.08 -3.98 -37.41
N ASN A 21 -3.47 -5.17 -37.60
CA ASN A 21 -3.07 -6.04 -36.51
C ASN A 21 -2.03 -5.36 -35.61
N LEU A 22 -1.05 -4.64 -36.17
CA LEU A 22 -0.11 -3.87 -35.38
C LEU A 22 -0.79 -2.73 -34.61
N PHE A 23 -1.75 -2.04 -35.21
CA PHE A 23 -2.56 -1.07 -34.48
C PHE A 23 -3.24 -1.70 -33.27
N ASN A 24 -3.91 -2.85 -33.43
CA ASN A 24 -4.60 -3.54 -32.35
C ASN A 24 -3.63 -3.98 -31.21
N GLU A 25 -2.44 -4.47 -31.56
CA GLU A 25 -1.41 -4.82 -30.56
C GLU A 25 -0.88 -3.60 -29.79
N TYR A 26 -0.74 -2.43 -30.48
CA TYR A 26 -0.22 -1.23 -29.84
C TYR A 26 -1.29 -0.40 -29.14
N MET A 27 -2.56 -0.55 -29.51
CA MET A 27 -3.68 0.25 -28.98
C MET A 27 -3.74 0.23 -27.44
N PRO A 28 -3.67 -0.91 -26.73
CA PRO A 28 -3.66 -0.92 -25.29
C PRO A 28 -2.30 -0.62 -24.66
N TYR A 29 -1.21 -0.64 -25.44
CA TYR A 29 0.16 -0.59 -24.93
C TYR A 29 0.85 0.77 -25.13
N LYS A 30 0.75 1.37 -26.34
CA LYS A 30 1.51 2.58 -26.69
C LYS A 30 0.79 3.41 -27.75
N SER A 31 0.19 4.50 -27.34
CA SER A 31 -0.69 5.32 -28.19
C SER A 31 -0.02 5.93 -29.41
N ASP A 32 1.27 6.40 -29.30
CA ASP A 32 2.04 6.95 -30.41
C ASP A 32 2.31 5.91 -31.51
N SER A 33 2.62 4.68 -31.12
CA SER A 33 2.84 3.58 -32.04
C SER A 33 1.53 3.10 -32.67
N ALA A 34 0.44 3.07 -31.91
CA ALA A 34 -0.90 2.81 -32.45
C ALA A 34 -1.26 3.86 -33.50
N ALA A 35 -1.07 5.16 -33.19
CA ALA A 35 -1.31 6.25 -34.13
C ALA A 35 -0.52 6.06 -35.43
N LYS A 36 0.78 5.73 -35.34
CA LYS A 36 1.61 5.46 -36.52
C LYS A 36 0.97 4.41 -37.43
N TYR A 37 0.59 3.26 -36.87
CA TYR A 37 0.07 2.16 -37.67
C TYR A 37 -1.34 2.43 -38.21
N VAL A 38 -2.20 3.14 -37.50
CA VAL A 38 -3.51 3.49 -38.05
C VAL A 38 -3.41 4.52 -39.17
N TYR A 39 -2.46 5.48 -39.10
CA TYR A 39 -2.20 6.40 -40.22
C TYR A 39 -1.67 5.65 -41.45
N GLU A 40 -0.74 4.69 -41.27
CA GLU A 40 -0.26 3.83 -42.34
C GLU A 40 -1.41 3.01 -42.99
N ALA A 41 -2.33 2.48 -42.14
CA ALA A 41 -3.51 1.74 -42.62
C ALA A 41 -4.47 2.64 -43.41
N ILE A 42 -4.70 3.89 -42.98
CA ILE A 42 -5.50 4.87 -43.73
C ILE A 42 -4.94 5.11 -45.12
N LEU A 43 -3.62 5.35 -45.26
CA LEU A 43 -2.97 5.55 -46.53
C LEU A 43 -3.09 4.32 -47.46
N LEU A 44 -3.00 3.11 -46.93
CA LEU A 44 -3.19 1.87 -47.66
C LEU A 44 -4.65 1.71 -48.12
N ALA A 45 -5.64 2.03 -47.25
CA ALA A 45 -7.04 1.99 -47.61
C ALA A 45 -7.39 3.00 -48.71
N GLU A 46 -6.85 4.22 -48.64
CA GLU A 46 -7.00 5.26 -49.66
C GLU A 46 -6.37 4.79 -51.03
N LYS A 47 -5.15 4.26 -51.00
CA LYS A 47 -4.49 3.73 -52.18
C LYS A 47 -5.30 2.60 -52.86
N ARG A 48 -5.95 1.76 -52.08
CA ARG A 48 -6.78 0.65 -52.55
C ARG A 48 -8.17 1.09 -53.00
N GLY A 49 -8.59 2.31 -52.68
CA GLY A 49 -9.95 2.83 -52.97
C GLY A 49 -11.05 2.05 -52.25
N ASN A 50 -10.74 1.34 -51.15
CA ASN A 50 -11.74 0.58 -50.38
C ASN A 50 -12.40 1.48 -49.32
N LYS A 51 -13.67 1.80 -49.54
CA LYS A 51 -14.45 2.68 -48.68
C LYS A 51 -14.65 2.07 -47.26
N SER A 52 -14.88 0.76 -47.15
CA SER A 52 -15.05 0.09 -45.86
C SER A 52 -13.76 0.10 -45.05
N ASP A 53 -12.61 -0.23 -45.65
CA ASP A 53 -11.32 -0.15 -44.99
C ASP A 53 -10.99 1.28 -44.54
N LEU A 54 -11.31 2.29 -45.35
CA LEU A 54 -11.09 3.70 -45.03
C LEU A 54 -12.00 4.16 -43.86
N CYS A 55 -13.27 3.80 -43.86
CA CYS A 55 -14.19 4.07 -42.79
C CYS A 55 -13.75 3.42 -41.48
N LEU A 56 -13.37 2.13 -41.55
CA LEU A 56 -12.86 1.37 -40.39
C LEU A 56 -11.63 2.05 -39.77
N THR A 57 -10.60 2.33 -40.58
CA THR A 57 -9.34 2.88 -40.07
C THR A 57 -9.48 4.32 -39.57
N ARG A 58 -10.29 5.17 -40.21
CA ARG A 58 -10.61 6.49 -39.66
C ARG A 58 -11.38 6.43 -38.35
N SER A 59 -12.29 5.46 -38.22
CA SER A 59 -13.03 5.22 -36.97
C SER A 59 -12.11 4.72 -35.86
N LEU A 60 -11.15 3.87 -36.16
CA LEU A 60 -10.10 3.42 -35.21
C LEU A 60 -9.21 4.58 -34.76
N LEU A 61 -8.80 5.46 -35.68
CA LEU A 61 -8.05 6.67 -35.33
C LEU A 61 -8.86 7.60 -34.42
N ALA A 62 -10.14 7.80 -34.73
CA ALA A 62 -11.03 8.61 -33.90
C ALA A 62 -11.22 8.00 -32.50
N PHE A 63 -11.32 6.67 -32.40
CA PHE A 63 -11.39 5.96 -31.14
C PHE A 63 -10.11 6.17 -30.32
N LEU A 64 -8.93 6.05 -30.93
CA LEU A 64 -7.63 6.33 -30.29
C LEU A 64 -7.56 7.80 -29.80
N CYS A 65 -7.97 8.76 -30.65
CA CYS A 65 -8.02 10.17 -30.26
C CYS A 65 -8.92 10.40 -29.04
N SER A 66 -10.10 9.79 -29.00
CA SER A 66 -11.01 9.94 -27.84
C SER A 66 -10.45 9.26 -26.58
N SER A 67 -9.80 8.11 -26.70
CA SER A 67 -9.14 7.41 -25.56
C SER A 67 -7.96 8.21 -24.98
N THR A 68 -7.33 9.05 -25.78
CA THR A 68 -6.23 9.92 -25.34
C THR A 68 -6.67 11.34 -24.94
N GLY A 69 -7.97 11.63 -25.00
CA GLY A 69 -8.54 12.95 -24.62
C GLY A 69 -8.61 13.97 -25.75
N GLN A 70 -8.31 13.59 -26.98
CA GLN A 70 -8.35 14.46 -28.17
C GLN A 70 -9.74 14.46 -28.80
N TYR A 71 -10.77 14.90 -28.05
CA TYR A 71 -12.17 14.77 -28.43
C TYR A 71 -12.55 15.58 -29.66
N VAL A 72 -12.01 16.79 -29.83
CA VAL A 72 -12.24 17.65 -30.98
C VAL A 72 -11.74 16.98 -32.26
N GLU A 73 -10.54 16.40 -32.21
CA GLU A 73 -9.96 15.70 -33.34
C GLU A 73 -10.72 14.40 -33.67
N SER A 74 -11.10 13.64 -32.62
CA SER A 74 -11.97 12.47 -32.79
C SER A 74 -13.25 12.79 -33.52
N ARG A 75 -13.95 13.86 -33.08
CA ARG A 75 -15.17 14.33 -33.71
C ARG A 75 -14.93 14.77 -35.15
N ARG A 76 -13.90 15.58 -35.41
CA ARG A 76 -13.54 16.06 -36.74
C ARG A 76 -13.34 14.91 -37.74
N ILE A 77 -12.63 13.84 -37.32
CA ILE A 77 -12.43 12.66 -38.14
C ILE A 77 -13.76 11.96 -38.44
N LEU A 78 -14.59 11.72 -37.44
CA LEU A 78 -15.88 11.03 -37.63
C LEU A 78 -16.86 11.84 -38.49
N ASP A 79 -16.96 13.12 -38.23
CA ASP A 79 -17.87 14.04 -39.02
C ASP A 79 -17.43 14.11 -40.48
N SER A 80 -16.15 13.88 -40.81
CA SER A 80 -15.64 13.88 -42.20
C SER A 80 -15.62 12.49 -42.86
N THR A 81 -16.06 11.44 -42.15
CA THR A 81 -16.00 10.05 -42.67
C THR A 81 -17.31 9.73 -43.43
N ASP A 82 -17.17 9.38 -44.72
CA ASP A 82 -18.30 8.90 -45.54
C ASP A 82 -18.62 7.44 -45.20
N ILE A 83 -19.86 7.19 -44.75
CA ILE A 83 -20.37 5.87 -44.40
C ILE A 83 -21.31 5.28 -45.48
N SER A 84 -21.45 5.95 -46.64
CA SER A 84 -22.30 5.47 -47.70
C SER A 84 -21.72 4.28 -48.46
N GLY A 85 -22.47 3.18 -48.52
CA GLY A 85 -22.01 1.93 -49.18
C GLY A 85 -20.89 1.19 -48.47
N VAL A 86 -20.74 1.44 -47.17
CA VAL A 86 -19.75 0.78 -46.29
C VAL A 86 -20.37 -0.48 -45.69
N ASP A 87 -19.55 -1.51 -45.41
CA ASP A 87 -20.03 -2.73 -44.79
C ASP A 87 -20.40 -2.56 -43.28
N ARG A 88 -21.10 -3.56 -42.75
CA ARG A 88 -21.63 -3.51 -41.39
C ARG A 88 -20.56 -3.41 -40.31
N GLU A 89 -19.42 -4.04 -40.52
CA GLU A 89 -18.33 -4.07 -39.53
C GLU A 89 -17.71 -2.68 -39.39
N ALA A 90 -17.40 -2.02 -40.50
CA ALA A 90 -16.88 -0.67 -40.54
C ALA A 90 -17.87 0.36 -39.99
N ILE A 91 -19.19 0.24 -40.33
CA ILE A 91 -20.24 1.07 -39.75
C ILE A 91 -20.37 0.82 -38.24
N GLY A 92 -20.27 -0.43 -37.79
CA GLY A 92 -20.29 -0.78 -36.38
C GLY A 92 -19.16 -0.10 -35.61
N GLN A 93 -17.93 -0.15 -36.14
CA GLN A 93 -16.78 0.56 -35.55
C GLN A 93 -16.96 2.07 -35.55
N TYR A 94 -17.56 2.63 -36.61
CA TYR A 94 -17.89 4.07 -36.69
C TYR A 94 -18.81 4.48 -35.55
N TYR A 95 -19.94 3.79 -35.36
CA TYR A 95 -20.87 4.09 -34.25
C TYR A 95 -20.26 3.77 -32.87
N LYS A 96 -19.43 2.74 -32.75
CA LYS A 96 -18.65 2.47 -31.53
C LYS A 96 -17.78 3.67 -31.17
N SER A 97 -17.09 4.27 -32.12
CA SER A 97 -16.22 5.42 -31.90
C SER A 97 -17.02 6.68 -31.53
N LEU A 98 -18.19 6.89 -32.16
CA LEU A 98 -19.12 7.98 -31.78
C LEU A 98 -19.67 7.79 -30.36
N THR A 99 -20.11 6.58 -30.02
CA THR A 99 -20.60 6.24 -28.68
C THR A 99 -19.51 6.47 -27.64
N HIS A 100 -18.27 6.10 -27.95
CA HIS A 100 -17.12 6.29 -27.07
C HIS A 100 -16.80 7.77 -26.85
N VAL A 101 -16.61 8.56 -27.90
CA VAL A 101 -16.24 9.98 -27.77
C VAL A 101 -17.29 10.79 -27.02
N TYR A 102 -18.58 10.55 -27.28
CA TYR A 102 -19.63 11.21 -26.53
C TYR A 102 -19.77 10.76 -25.10
N GLY A 103 -19.52 9.48 -24.83
CA GLY A 103 -19.45 8.95 -23.47
C GLY A 103 -18.33 9.58 -22.65
N GLU A 104 -17.12 9.68 -23.22
CA GLU A 104 -15.98 10.35 -22.61
C GLU A 104 -16.26 11.85 -22.38
N MET A 105 -16.80 12.57 -23.38
CA MET A 105 -17.18 13.98 -23.23
C MET A 105 -18.23 14.18 -22.13
N ALA A 106 -19.21 13.29 -22.02
CA ALA A 106 -20.22 13.32 -20.96
C ALA A 106 -19.62 13.05 -19.60
N TYR A 107 -18.74 12.04 -19.49
CA TYR A 107 -18.10 11.66 -18.23
C TYR A 107 -17.26 12.81 -17.66
N TYR A 108 -16.46 13.48 -18.49
CA TYR A 108 -15.56 14.56 -18.05
C TYR A 108 -16.21 15.95 -18.02
N SER A 109 -17.44 16.10 -18.51
CA SER A 109 -18.12 17.39 -18.46
C SER A 109 -18.64 17.72 -17.06
N ASN A 110 -18.20 18.85 -16.52
CA ASN A 110 -18.71 19.42 -15.27
C ASN A 110 -19.91 20.35 -15.46
N ILE A 111 -20.32 20.62 -16.73
CA ILE A 111 -21.45 21.48 -17.04
C ILE A 111 -22.67 20.58 -17.25
N PRO A 112 -23.69 20.61 -16.36
CA PRO A 112 -24.80 19.64 -16.40
C PRO A 112 -25.56 19.63 -17.75
N LYS A 113 -25.77 20.80 -18.37
CA LYS A 113 -26.45 20.90 -19.66
C LYS A 113 -25.67 20.17 -20.76
N LEU A 114 -24.34 20.41 -20.87
CA LEU A 114 -23.50 19.76 -21.87
C LEU A 114 -23.38 18.26 -21.60
N LYS A 115 -23.26 17.88 -20.33
CA LYS A 115 -23.24 16.48 -19.92
C LYS A 115 -24.49 15.73 -20.42
N ASN A 116 -25.65 16.28 -20.21
CA ASN A 116 -26.91 15.68 -20.67
C ASN A 116 -27.01 15.63 -22.19
N GLU A 117 -26.57 16.67 -22.89
CA GLU A 117 -26.52 16.69 -24.36
C GLU A 117 -25.61 15.59 -24.91
N PHE A 118 -24.44 15.40 -24.30
CA PHE A 118 -23.49 14.34 -24.68
C PHE A 118 -24.03 12.93 -24.38
N PHE A 119 -24.68 12.73 -23.24
CA PHE A 119 -25.33 11.46 -22.95
C PHE A 119 -26.46 11.16 -23.94
N ALA A 120 -27.28 12.14 -24.32
CA ALA A 120 -28.34 11.97 -25.32
C ALA A 120 -27.74 11.54 -26.67
N LYS A 121 -26.60 12.14 -27.06
CA LYS A 121 -25.89 11.72 -28.29
C LYS A 121 -25.29 10.30 -28.17
N GLN A 122 -24.74 9.96 -27.02
CA GLN A 122 -24.27 8.60 -26.76
C GLN A 122 -25.40 7.57 -26.92
N GLU A 123 -26.58 7.86 -26.38
CA GLU A 123 -27.77 7.00 -26.50
C GLU A 123 -28.24 6.87 -27.94
N GLU A 124 -28.33 8.01 -28.69
CA GLU A 124 -28.67 8.00 -30.12
C GLU A 124 -27.76 7.04 -30.92
N TYR A 125 -26.44 7.09 -30.69
CA TYR A 125 -25.50 6.23 -31.39
C TYR A 125 -25.51 4.81 -30.87
N THR A 126 -25.88 4.58 -29.61
CA THR A 126 -26.10 3.24 -29.07
C THR A 126 -27.25 2.52 -29.74
N GLU A 127 -28.36 3.23 -30.04
CA GLU A 127 -29.47 2.68 -30.84
C GLU A 127 -28.98 2.29 -32.24
N LYS A 128 -28.10 3.10 -32.87
CA LYS A 128 -27.49 2.74 -34.17
C LYS A 128 -26.62 1.47 -34.10
N ILE A 129 -25.97 1.22 -32.97
CA ILE A 129 -25.25 -0.05 -32.73
C ILE A 129 -26.23 -1.23 -32.77
N TYR A 130 -27.39 -1.11 -32.13
CA TYR A 130 -28.39 -2.19 -32.11
C TYR A 130 -29.01 -2.47 -33.49
N GLU A 131 -29.11 -1.44 -34.36
CA GLU A 131 -29.54 -1.60 -35.73
C GLU A 131 -28.46 -2.23 -36.64
N THR A 132 -27.18 -2.00 -36.31
CA THR A 132 -26.07 -2.35 -37.18
C THR A 132 -25.41 -3.70 -36.82
N LEU A 133 -25.12 -3.93 -35.55
CA LEU A 133 -24.40 -5.12 -35.10
C LEU A 133 -25.37 -6.28 -34.79
N THR A 134 -24.84 -7.51 -34.88
CA THR A 134 -25.61 -8.69 -34.47
C THR A 134 -25.71 -8.78 -32.96
N PRO A 135 -26.78 -9.38 -32.41
CA PRO A 135 -26.96 -9.56 -30.97
C PRO A 135 -25.86 -10.40 -30.28
N SER A 136 -25.04 -11.13 -31.04
CA SER A 136 -23.89 -11.90 -30.57
C SER A 136 -22.57 -11.14 -30.59
N HIS A 137 -22.54 -9.95 -31.20
CA HIS A 137 -21.34 -9.14 -31.26
C HIS A 137 -20.99 -8.58 -29.87
N ASP A 138 -19.72 -8.66 -29.45
CA ASP A 138 -19.28 -8.28 -28.10
C ASP A 138 -19.70 -6.83 -27.75
N PHE A 139 -19.52 -5.89 -28.65
CA PHE A 139 -19.88 -4.49 -28.35
C PHE A 139 -21.40 -4.27 -28.24
N TYR A 140 -22.24 -5.03 -28.97
CA TYR A 140 -23.69 -5.06 -28.77
C TYR A 140 -24.03 -5.56 -27.36
N LEU A 141 -23.42 -6.67 -26.95
CA LEU A 141 -23.61 -7.26 -25.61
C LEU A 141 -23.15 -6.29 -24.52
N GLN A 142 -22.01 -5.60 -24.72
CA GLN A 142 -21.50 -4.58 -23.79
C GLN A 142 -22.50 -3.42 -23.62
N CYS A 143 -23.08 -2.93 -24.73
CA CYS A 143 -24.09 -1.88 -24.66
C CYS A 143 -25.34 -2.32 -23.87
N LYS A 144 -25.79 -3.56 -24.08
CA LYS A 144 -26.91 -4.14 -23.32
C LYS A 144 -26.60 -4.36 -21.84
N GLU A 145 -25.40 -4.80 -21.51
CA GLU A 145 -24.89 -4.91 -20.14
C GLU A 145 -24.95 -3.54 -19.45
N GLN A 146 -24.41 -2.50 -20.09
CA GLN A 146 -24.41 -1.15 -19.55
C GLN A 146 -25.83 -0.56 -19.41
N GLU A 147 -26.73 -0.85 -20.36
CA GLU A 147 -28.14 -0.45 -20.28
C GLU A 147 -28.81 -1.05 -19.06
N CYS A 148 -28.66 -2.36 -18.84
CA CYS A 148 -29.16 -3.06 -17.66
C CYS A 148 -28.55 -2.50 -16.36
N TYR A 149 -27.23 -2.25 -16.35
CA TYR A 149 -26.54 -1.62 -15.22
C TYR A 149 -27.11 -0.26 -14.87
N LYS A 150 -27.32 0.62 -15.87
CA LYS A 150 -27.92 1.97 -15.68
C LYS A 150 -29.32 1.89 -15.09
N LYS A 151 -30.15 0.94 -15.57
CA LYS A 151 -31.52 0.70 -15.09
C LYS A 151 -31.58 0.01 -13.71
N GLY A 152 -30.48 -0.48 -13.18
CA GLY A 152 -30.43 -1.23 -11.92
C GLY A 152 -30.81 -2.73 -12.05
N ASP A 153 -31.01 -3.23 -13.28
CA ASP A 153 -31.19 -4.66 -13.56
C ASP A 153 -29.83 -5.39 -13.58
N ILE A 154 -29.29 -5.61 -12.38
CA ILE A 154 -27.95 -6.21 -12.23
C ILE A 154 -27.91 -7.67 -12.72
N GLU A 155 -28.96 -8.42 -12.49
CA GLU A 155 -29.05 -9.80 -13.00
C GLU A 155 -29.09 -9.82 -14.54
N GLY A 156 -29.75 -8.84 -15.17
CA GLY A 156 -29.72 -8.63 -16.61
C GLY A 156 -28.31 -8.28 -17.11
N ALA A 157 -27.62 -7.38 -16.42
CA ALA A 157 -26.23 -7.01 -16.74
C ALA A 157 -25.31 -8.25 -16.65
N LEU A 158 -25.38 -9.03 -15.58
CA LEU A 158 -24.59 -10.25 -15.40
C LEU A 158 -24.86 -11.30 -16.48
N ARG A 159 -26.13 -11.47 -16.94
CA ARG A 159 -26.46 -12.38 -18.07
C ARG A 159 -25.80 -11.95 -19.38
N TYR A 160 -25.72 -10.66 -19.66
CA TYR A 160 -24.98 -10.17 -20.85
C TYR A 160 -23.47 -10.31 -20.67
N ASN A 161 -22.96 -10.06 -19.48
CA ASN A 161 -21.56 -10.28 -19.15
C ASN A 161 -21.16 -11.75 -19.28
N ASP A 162 -21.99 -12.72 -18.85
CA ASP A 162 -21.73 -14.15 -19.02
C ASP A 162 -21.51 -14.51 -20.50
N LYS A 163 -22.38 -14.00 -21.40
CA LYS A 163 -22.21 -14.20 -22.85
C LYS A 163 -20.91 -13.61 -23.40
N ARG A 164 -20.48 -12.48 -22.86
CA ARG A 164 -19.20 -11.85 -23.23
C ARG A 164 -18.03 -12.70 -22.72
N LEU A 165 -18.10 -13.25 -21.50
CA LEU A 165 -17.08 -14.14 -20.94
C LEU A 165 -16.93 -15.43 -21.75
N GLU A 166 -18.02 -16.01 -22.26
CA GLU A 166 -17.99 -17.21 -23.14
C GLU A 166 -17.17 -16.94 -24.43
N ASN A 167 -17.22 -15.71 -24.94
CA ASN A 167 -16.51 -15.32 -26.16
C ASN A 167 -15.08 -14.81 -25.91
N ALA A 168 -14.77 -14.33 -24.70
CA ALA A 168 -13.48 -13.77 -24.36
C ALA A 168 -12.43 -14.87 -24.16
N ARG A 169 -11.29 -14.74 -24.80
CA ARG A 169 -10.16 -15.65 -24.60
C ARG A 169 -9.61 -15.47 -23.17
N PRO A 170 -9.49 -16.54 -22.37
CA PRO A 170 -8.94 -16.45 -21.02
C PRO A 170 -7.57 -15.74 -20.99
N ASP A 171 -7.34 -14.97 -19.92
CA ASP A 171 -6.09 -14.22 -19.70
C ASP A 171 -5.73 -13.21 -20.82
N SER A 172 -6.68 -12.82 -21.68
CA SER A 172 -6.48 -11.79 -22.70
C SER A 172 -6.89 -10.40 -22.19
N HIS A 173 -6.59 -9.35 -22.97
CA HIS A 173 -7.07 -8.01 -22.67
C HIS A 173 -8.62 -7.92 -22.79
N GLU A 174 -9.22 -8.63 -23.76
CA GLU A 174 -10.68 -8.72 -23.88
C GLU A 174 -11.31 -9.31 -22.63
N PHE A 175 -10.73 -10.39 -22.08
CA PHE A 175 -11.16 -10.96 -20.80
C PHE A 175 -11.01 -9.93 -19.67
N ALA A 176 -9.92 -9.16 -19.62
CA ALA A 176 -9.71 -8.14 -18.60
C ALA A 176 -10.84 -7.09 -18.63
N ILE A 177 -11.23 -6.62 -19.81
CA ILE A 177 -12.34 -5.66 -19.98
C ILE A 177 -13.65 -6.25 -19.45
N VAL A 178 -14.00 -7.48 -19.85
CA VAL A 178 -15.24 -8.14 -19.40
C VAL A 178 -15.25 -8.36 -17.90
N ALA A 179 -14.12 -8.81 -17.33
CA ALA A 179 -13.96 -9.01 -15.90
C ALA A 179 -14.07 -7.69 -15.10
N PHE A 180 -13.59 -6.58 -15.66
CA PHE A 180 -13.74 -5.25 -15.08
C PHE A 180 -15.21 -4.85 -14.97
N TYR A 181 -15.98 -4.97 -16.05
CA TYR A 181 -17.42 -4.67 -16.04
C TYR A 181 -18.17 -5.56 -15.07
N ARG A 182 -17.86 -6.88 -15.05
CA ARG A 182 -18.44 -7.80 -14.06
C ARG A 182 -18.17 -7.37 -12.63
N SER A 183 -16.99 -6.86 -12.34
CA SER A 183 -16.67 -6.34 -11.00
C SER A 183 -17.55 -5.14 -10.64
N MET A 184 -17.84 -4.26 -11.60
CA MET A 184 -18.74 -3.11 -11.41
C MET A 184 -20.18 -3.55 -11.13
N ASP A 185 -20.69 -4.53 -11.88
CA ASP A 185 -22.04 -5.09 -11.72
C ASP A 185 -22.19 -5.73 -10.33
N LEU A 186 -21.25 -6.57 -9.93
CA LEU A 186 -21.23 -7.22 -8.62
C LEU A 186 -21.13 -6.24 -7.47
N ARG A 187 -20.32 -5.17 -7.61
CA ARG A 187 -20.23 -4.12 -6.61
C ARG A 187 -21.56 -3.39 -6.44
N LYS A 188 -22.25 -3.09 -7.52
CA LYS A 188 -23.59 -2.46 -7.49
C LYS A 188 -24.63 -3.38 -6.86
N ALA A 189 -24.47 -4.71 -6.99
CA ALA A 189 -25.28 -5.72 -6.28
C ALA A 189 -24.94 -5.87 -4.80
N GLY A 190 -23.91 -5.18 -4.26
CA GLY A 190 -23.41 -5.34 -2.89
C GLY A 190 -22.58 -6.62 -2.66
N ARG A 191 -22.22 -7.35 -3.73
CA ARG A 191 -21.40 -8.59 -3.70
C ARG A 191 -19.90 -8.25 -3.70
N THR A 192 -19.44 -7.53 -2.67
CA THR A 192 -18.12 -6.88 -2.62
C THR A 192 -16.96 -7.85 -2.79
N ASN A 193 -16.99 -9.02 -2.12
CA ASN A 193 -15.90 -10.00 -2.21
C ASN A 193 -15.75 -10.59 -3.62
N GLU A 194 -16.87 -10.85 -4.29
CA GLU A 194 -16.86 -11.34 -5.66
C GLU A 194 -16.41 -10.25 -6.63
N ALA A 195 -16.88 -9.02 -6.42
CA ALA A 195 -16.43 -7.85 -7.20
C ALA A 195 -14.91 -7.68 -7.10
N LEU A 196 -14.34 -7.75 -5.90
CA LEU A 196 -12.90 -7.67 -5.68
C LEU A 196 -12.14 -8.81 -6.39
N ALA A 197 -12.66 -10.03 -6.33
CA ALA A 197 -12.04 -11.18 -7.01
C ALA A 197 -12.01 -10.99 -8.55
N TRP A 198 -13.10 -10.47 -9.15
CA TRP A 198 -13.16 -10.21 -10.59
C TRP A 198 -12.31 -9.01 -11.01
N LEU A 199 -12.27 -7.96 -10.20
CA LEU A 199 -11.39 -6.81 -10.42
C LEU A 199 -9.91 -7.23 -10.39
N THR A 200 -9.55 -8.12 -9.46
CA THR A 200 -8.19 -8.68 -9.37
C THR A 200 -7.84 -9.51 -10.61
N LYS A 201 -8.77 -10.35 -11.11
CA LYS A 201 -8.56 -11.10 -12.36
C LYS A 201 -8.34 -10.17 -13.55
N SER A 202 -9.14 -9.10 -13.64
CA SER A 202 -8.97 -8.06 -14.67
C SER A 202 -7.59 -7.42 -14.60
N ALA A 203 -7.16 -6.94 -13.44
CA ALA A 203 -5.86 -6.31 -13.25
C ALA A 203 -4.68 -7.27 -13.59
N ILE A 204 -4.77 -8.53 -13.19
CA ILE A 204 -3.75 -9.55 -13.52
C ILE A 204 -3.67 -9.75 -15.04
N SER A 205 -4.81 -9.87 -15.72
CA SER A 205 -4.84 -10.05 -17.18
C SER A 205 -4.27 -8.84 -17.89
N ASP A 206 -4.61 -7.62 -17.50
CA ASP A 206 -4.05 -6.41 -18.09
C ASP A 206 -2.53 -6.33 -17.91
N VAL A 207 -2.02 -6.60 -16.71
CA VAL A 207 -0.56 -6.61 -16.45
C VAL A 207 0.15 -7.67 -17.29
N ARG A 208 -0.41 -8.88 -17.40
CA ARG A 208 0.16 -9.97 -18.24
C ARG A 208 0.21 -9.62 -19.73
N ASN A 209 -0.75 -8.84 -20.20
CA ASN A 209 -0.82 -8.40 -21.60
C ASN A 209 -0.14 -7.04 -21.83
N ALA A 210 0.63 -6.53 -20.86
CA ALA A 210 1.32 -5.25 -20.94
C ALA A 210 0.38 -4.08 -21.31
N VAL A 211 -0.87 -4.12 -20.86
CA VAL A 211 -1.83 -3.04 -21.07
C VAL A 211 -1.40 -1.83 -20.23
N MET A 212 -1.23 -0.69 -20.87
CA MET A 212 -0.85 0.56 -20.21
C MET A 212 -2.06 1.47 -19.94
N ASP A 213 -3.08 1.45 -20.79
CA ASP A 213 -4.36 2.14 -20.54
C ASP A 213 -5.32 1.26 -19.71
N GLN A 214 -4.86 0.81 -18.56
CA GLN A 214 -5.63 -0.08 -17.69
C GLN A 214 -6.50 0.69 -16.71
N GLY A 215 -7.75 0.20 -16.55
CA GLY A 215 -8.71 0.76 -15.60
C GLY A 215 -8.76 0.02 -14.26
N SER A 216 -8.43 -1.28 -14.27
CA SER A 216 -8.66 -2.18 -13.14
C SER A 216 -7.67 -2.00 -12.00
N LEU A 217 -6.39 -1.72 -12.29
CA LEU A 217 -5.36 -1.68 -11.26
C LEU A 217 -5.48 -0.46 -10.34
N TRP A 218 -5.80 0.72 -10.87
CA TRP A 218 -5.99 1.91 -10.05
C TRP A 218 -7.28 1.82 -9.21
N GLU A 219 -8.34 1.20 -9.75
CA GLU A 219 -9.56 0.93 -9.00
C GLU A 219 -9.32 -0.10 -7.88
N LEU A 220 -8.52 -1.13 -8.14
CA LEU A 220 -8.08 -2.08 -7.13
C LEU A 220 -7.26 -1.39 -6.03
N ALA A 221 -6.34 -0.50 -6.40
CA ALA A 221 -5.58 0.29 -5.45
C ALA A 221 -6.48 1.17 -4.55
N ASN A 222 -7.50 1.79 -5.16
CA ASN A 222 -8.47 2.59 -4.42
C ASN A 222 -9.25 1.74 -3.38
N LEU A 223 -9.72 0.56 -3.77
CA LEU A 223 -10.42 -0.35 -2.85
C LEU A 223 -9.50 -0.83 -1.72
N LEU A 224 -8.27 -1.25 -2.03
CA LEU A 224 -7.29 -1.67 -1.02
C LEU A 224 -6.96 -0.54 -0.03
N SER A 225 -6.90 0.70 -0.50
CA SER A 225 -6.72 1.87 0.37
C SER A 225 -7.89 2.04 1.35
N GLN A 226 -9.12 1.84 0.89
CA GLN A 226 -10.32 1.91 1.74
C GLN A 226 -10.36 0.78 2.80
N GLU A 227 -9.74 -0.36 2.50
CA GLU A 227 -9.59 -1.50 3.41
C GLU A 227 -8.38 -1.35 4.36
N GLY A 228 -7.63 -0.24 4.29
CA GLY A 228 -6.44 0.01 5.11
C GLY A 228 -5.17 -0.73 4.65
N GLN A 229 -5.17 -1.37 3.47
CA GLN A 229 -4.01 -2.04 2.90
C GLN A 229 -3.11 -1.05 2.14
N LEU A 230 -2.64 0.00 2.85
CA LEU A 230 -2.03 1.19 2.25
C LEU A 230 -0.72 0.90 1.48
N GLU A 231 0.10 -0.02 1.97
CA GLU A 231 1.36 -0.39 1.30
C GLU A 231 1.08 -0.98 -0.10
N ARG A 232 0.16 -1.94 -0.18
CA ARG A 232 -0.24 -2.55 -1.47
C ARG A 232 -0.93 -1.54 -2.38
N ALA A 233 -1.83 -0.74 -1.82
CA ALA A 233 -2.54 0.31 -2.56
C ALA A 233 -1.54 1.29 -3.20
N ARG A 234 -0.51 1.70 -2.47
CA ARG A 234 0.53 2.62 -2.94
C ARG A 234 1.35 2.01 -4.09
N VAL A 235 1.78 0.76 -3.96
CA VAL A 235 2.52 0.08 -5.03
C VAL A 235 1.68 0.00 -6.32
N TYR A 236 0.41 -0.38 -6.21
CA TYR A 236 -0.47 -0.55 -7.37
C TYR A 236 -0.83 0.78 -8.03
N ILE A 237 -1.12 1.83 -7.25
CA ILE A 237 -1.45 3.14 -7.82
C ILE A 237 -0.24 3.80 -8.47
N SER A 238 0.96 3.64 -7.89
CA SER A 238 2.20 4.15 -8.48
C SER A 238 2.50 3.49 -9.82
N PHE A 239 2.35 2.17 -9.90
CA PHE A 239 2.52 1.44 -11.16
C PHE A 239 1.45 1.84 -12.20
N ALA A 240 0.18 1.96 -11.80
CA ALA A 240 -0.87 2.44 -12.69
C ALA A 240 -0.58 3.86 -13.22
N TRP A 241 -0.04 4.73 -12.39
CA TRP A 241 0.40 6.07 -12.79
C TRP A 241 1.52 6.05 -13.83
N GLU A 242 2.53 5.21 -13.64
CA GLU A 242 3.63 5.02 -14.61
C GLU A 242 3.10 4.49 -15.95
N CYS A 243 2.19 3.52 -15.92
CA CYS A 243 1.55 2.97 -17.11
C CYS A 243 0.84 4.06 -17.92
N VAL A 244 -0.01 4.86 -17.26
CA VAL A 244 -0.79 5.91 -17.90
C VAL A 244 0.09 7.01 -18.50
N ASN A 245 1.17 7.40 -17.80
CA ASN A 245 2.13 8.37 -18.32
C ASN A 245 2.90 7.82 -19.53
N THR A 246 3.25 6.53 -19.52
CA THR A 246 3.91 5.85 -20.64
C THR A 246 2.98 5.73 -21.84
N TYR A 247 1.72 5.47 -21.62
CA TYR A 247 0.70 5.42 -22.67
C TYR A 247 0.45 6.78 -23.32
N GLY A 248 0.55 7.87 -22.55
CA GLY A 248 0.39 9.24 -23.03
C GLY A 248 -1.07 9.73 -23.01
N THR A 249 -1.91 9.26 -22.09
CA THR A 249 -3.27 9.75 -21.90
C THR A 249 -3.36 10.76 -20.75
N HIS A 250 -3.73 11.99 -21.04
CA HIS A 250 -3.91 13.03 -20.01
C HIS A 250 -5.17 12.81 -19.16
N MET A 251 -6.20 12.19 -19.73
CA MET A 251 -7.49 12.02 -19.05
C MET A 251 -7.44 10.98 -17.93
N ARG A 252 -6.74 9.86 -18.16
CA ARG A 252 -6.49 8.85 -17.10
C ARG A 252 -5.64 9.42 -15.97
N SER A 253 -4.65 10.23 -16.29
CA SER A 253 -3.83 10.93 -15.30
C SER A 253 -4.70 11.77 -14.37
N TRP A 254 -5.71 12.43 -14.89
CA TRP A 254 -6.63 13.25 -14.08
C TRP A 254 -7.52 12.41 -13.14
N GLN A 255 -7.94 11.21 -13.57
CA GLN A 255 -8.68 10.27 -12.72
C GLN A 255 -7.82 9.71 -11.59
N ILE A 256 -6.58 9.34 -11.90
CA ILE A 256 -5.67 8.65 -10.98
C ILE A 256 -5.02 9.62 -9.97
N SER A 257 -4.70 10.85 -10.38
CA SER A 257 -3.97 11.81 -9.55
C SER A 257 -4.59 12.09 -8.17
N PRO A 258 -5.91 12.30 -8.03
CA PRO A 258 -6.52 12.50 -6.72
C PRO A 258 -6.41 11.27 -5.82
N ILE A 259 -6.55 10.07 -6.41
CA ILE A 259 -6.46 8.79 -5.70
C ILE A 259 -5.01 8.55 -5.24
N LEU A 260 -4.04 8.76 -6.13
CA LEU A 260 -2.62 8.69 -5.81
C LEU A 260 -2.26 9.63 -4.65
N SER A 261 -2.68 10.91 -4.74
CA SER A 261 -2.43 11.89 -3.68
C SER A 261 -3.09 11.51 -2.35
N SER A 262 -4.28 10.91 -2.40
CA SER A 262 -4.97 10.44 -1.20
C SER A 262 -4.26 9.26 -0.55
N ILE A 263 -3.86 8.28 -1.33
CA ILE A 263 -3.14 7.09 -0.85
C ILE A 263 -1.76 7.48 -0.30
N ASP A 264 -1.02 8.34 -0.99
CA ASP A 264 0.28 8.82 -0.51
C ASP A 264 0.15 9.57 0.82
N ARG A 265 -0.86 10.43 0.96
CA ARG A 265 -1.11 11.13 2.23
C ARG A 265 -1.44 10.17 3.37
N GLN A 266 -2.31 9.19 3.15
CA GLN A 266 -2.66 8.19 4.16
C GLN A 266 -1.44 7.38 4.57
N TYR A 267 -0.62 6.96 3.62
CA TYR A 267 0.61 6.21 3.86
C TYR A 267 1.64 7.03 4.65
N GLN A 268 1.83 8.31 4.31
CA GLN A 268 2.72 9.21 5.05
C GLN A 268 2.23 9.40 6.49
N ASN A 269 0.94 9.60 6.70
CA ASN A 269 0.38 9.73 8.05
C ASN A 269 0.61 8.46 8.90
N GLU A 270 0.49 7.28 8.31
CA GLU A 270 0.77 6.01 8.98
C GLU A 270 2.24 5.87 9.38
N ILE A 271 3.15 6.27 8.49
CA ILE A 271 4.60 6.30 8.78
C ILE A 271 4.91 7.29 9.89
N GLU A 272 4.38 8.51 9.83
CA GLU A 272 4.59 9.53 10.87
C GLU A 272 4.07 9.07 12.22
N HIS A 273 2.88 8.47 12.28
CA HIS A 273 2.32 7.91 13.51
C HIS A 273 3.22 6.80 14.07
N THR A 274 3.67 5.86 13.23
CA THR A 274 4.56 4.76 13.62
C THR A 274 5.90 5.30 14.12
N ASN A 275 6.50 6.25 13.43
CA ASN A 275 7.77 6.89 13.82
C ASN A 275 7.63 7.64 15.15
N SER A 276 6.52 8.36 15.36
CA SER A 276 6.22 9.04 16.62
C SER A 276 6.09 8.03 17.78
N MET A 277 5.39 6.93 17.56
CA MET A 277 5.26 5.84 18.54
C MET A 277 6.63 5.23 18.89
N LEU A 278 7.45 4.91 17.89
CA LEU A 278 8.82 4.39 18.08
C LEU A 278 9.70 5.38 18.85
N THR A 279 9.62 6.66 18.52
CA THR A 279 10.37 7.74 19.21
C THR A 279 9.96 7.81 20.67
N ASN A 280 8.66 7.80 20.97
CA ASN A 280 8.15 7.82 22.34
C ASN A 280 8.59 6.57 23.13
N MET A 281 8.55 5.38 22.52
CA MET A 281 9.06 4.16 23.14
C MET A 281 10.56 4.24 23.43
N THR A 282 11.35 4.77 22.49
CA THR A 282 12.81 4.94 22.68
C THR A 282 13.11 5.91 23.82
N ILE A 283 12.39 7.01 23.93
CA ILE A 283 12.50 7.96 25.05
C ILE A 283 12.15 7.26 26.38
N ALA A 284 11.04 6.51 26.44
CA ALA A 284 10.62 5.81 27.64
C ALA A 284 11.67 4.78 28.10
N VAL A 285 12.23 3.99 27.19
CA VAL A 285 13.32 3.04 27.48
C VAL A 285 14.57 3.77 27.98
N SER A 286 14.93 4.88 27.36
CA SER A 286 16.10 5.69 27.77
C SER A 286 15.94 6.22 29.21
N ILE A 287 14.73 6.70 29.57
CA ILE A 287 14.43 7.15 30.93
C ILE A 287 14.53 6.00 31.93
N LEU A 288 14.00 4.82 31.59
CA LEU A 288 14.10 3.63 32.44
C LEU A 288 15.55 3.21 32.68
N LEU A 289 16.38 3.25 31.65
CA LEU A 289 17.82 2.94 31.77
C LEU A 289 18.53 3.96 32.66
N LEU A 290 18.20 5.25 32.58
CA LEU A 290 18.74 6.27 33.47
C LEU A 290 18.34 6.04 34.92
N ILE A 291 17.07 5.72 35.17
CA ILE A 291 16.60 5.38 36.53
C ILE A 291 17.35 4.16 37.05
N LEU A 292 17.50 3.12 36.27
CA LEU A 292 18.24 1.92 36.65
C LEU A 292 19.71 2.23 36.99
N ALA A 293 20.38 3.07 36.18
CA ALA A 293 21.74 3.51 36.43
C ALA A 293 21.87 4.28 37.76
N VAL A 294 20.92 5.18 38.06
CA VAL A 294 20.87 5.91 39.34
C VAL A 294 20.66 4.95 40.51
N LEU A 295 19.77 3.98 40.40
CA LEU A 295 19.50 2.98 41.42
C LEU A 295 20.77 2.09 41.68
N LEU A 296 21.45 1.69 40.65
CA LEU A 296 22.69 0.93 40.76
C LEU A 296 23.82 1.73 41.44
N LEU A 297 23.95 3.01 41.10
CA LEU A 297 24.89 3.92 41.76
C LEU A 297 24.53 4.15 43.24
N TYR A 298 23.24 4.31 43.56
CA TYR A 298 22.78 4.39 44.94
C TYR A 298 23.09 3.13 45.74
N GLU A 299 22.77 1.96 45.19
CA GLU A 299 23.06 0.68 45.83
C GLU A 299 24.57 0.43 46.01
N TYR A 300 25.37 0.81 45.02
CA TYR A 300 26.84 0.75 45.12
C TYR A 300 27.37 1.63 46.27
N ARG A 301 26.88 2.90 46.39
CA ARG A 301 27.24 3.81 47.48
C ARG A 301 26.82 3.26 48.82
N ARG A 302 25.60 2.74 48.94
CA ARG A 302 25.06 2.16 50.16
C ARG A 302 25.90 0.94 50.60
N ARG A 303 26.25 0.05 49.70
CA ARG A 303 27.12 -1.10 49.99
C ARG A 303 28.50 -0.67 50.48
N ARG A 304 29.05 0.35 49.91
CA ARG A 304 30.36 0.90 50.34
C ARG A 304 30.28 1.46 51.76
N GLN A 305 29.25 2.27 52.07
CA GLN A 305 29.05 2.80 53.43
C GLN A 305 28.84 1.69 54.46
N LEU A 306 28.05 0.68 54.15
CA LEU A 306 27.85 -0.49 55.02
C LEU A 306 29.17 -1.22 55.27
N LYS A 307 30.00 -1.41 54.28
CA LYS A 307 31.32 -2.05 54.41
C LYS A 307 32.27 -1.23 55.31
N GLU A 308 32.29 0.10 55.13
CA GLU A 308 33.07 1.01 55.97
C GLU A 308 32.58 0.97 57.41
N ALA A 309 31.27 1.07 57.65
CA ALA A 309 30.68 0.97 58.99
C ALA A 309 30.92 -0.41 59.66
N HIS A 310 30.84 -1.50 58.91
CA HIS A 310 31.14 -2.84 59.39
C HIS A 310 32.61 -2.97 59.82
N ASN A 311 33.53 -2.44 59.00
CA ASN A 311 34.98 -2.44 59.36
C ASN A 311 35.28 -1.61 60.61
N GLU A 312 34.61 -0.44 60.77
CA GLU A 312 34.75 0.39 61.98
C GLU A 312 34.19 -0.30 63.19
N LEU A 313 33.01 -0.94 63.10
CA LEU A 313 32.43 -1.73 64.19
C LEU A 313 33.31 -2.90 64.59
N SER A 314 33.91 -3.61 63.60
CA SER A 314 34.85 -4.69 63.86
C SER A 314 36.10 -4.21 64.61
N LYS A 315 36.66 -3.04 64.22
CA LYS A 315 37.79 -2.43 64.96
C LYS A 315 37.41 -2.09 66.40
N LYS A 316 36.24 -1.45 66.65
CA LYS A 316 35.76 -1.13 67.99
C LYS A 316 35.53 -2.38 68.81
N ASN A 317 34.94 -3.41 68.24
CA ASN A 317 34.76 -4.72 68.95
C ASN A 317 36.12 -5.35 69.38
N ALA A 318 37.09 -5.28 68.46
CA ALA A 318 38.45 -5.76 68.81
C ALA A 318 39.09 -4.95 69.93
N GLN A 319 38.95 -3.61 69.87
CA GLN A 319 39.44 -2.75 71.00
C GLN A 319 38.72 -3.02 72.33
N THR A 320 37.37 -3.17 72.29
CA THR A 320 36.59 -3.51 73.49
C THR A 320 37.02 -4.87 74.08
N LYS A 321 37.27 -5.84 73.24
CA LYS A 321 37.76 -7.16 73.68
C LYS A 321 39.12 -7.05 74.35
N ASN A 322 40.11 -6.35 73.77
CA ASN A 322 41.43 -6.13 74.37
C ASN A 322 41.30 -5.41 75.72
N LEU A 323 40.43 -4.35 75.80
CA LEU A 323 40.20 -3.62 77.05
C LEU A 323 39.58 -4.52 78.14
N ASN A 324 38.68 -5.41 77.77
CA ASN A 324 38.11 -6.41 78.71
C ASN A 324 39.12 -7.40 79.20
N ASP A 325 40.05 -7.86 78.29
CA ASP A 325 41.12 -8.76 78.69
C ASP A 325 42.13 -8.05 79.63
N GLU A 326 42.48 -6.78 79.40
CA GLU A 326 43.28 -5.94 80.28
C GLU A 326 42.60 -5.74 81.66
N LEU A 327 41.27 -5.43 81.67
CA LEU A 327 40.47 -5.31 82.89
C LEU A 327 40.45 -6.63 83.69
N LEU A 328 40.35 -7.75 82.99
CA LEU A 328 40.37 -9.06 83.66
C LEU A 328 41.72 -9.32 84.31
N GLN A 329 42.84 -9.03 83.65
CA GLN A 329 44.21 -9.16 84.20
C GLN A 329 44.41 -8.22 85.38
N ALA A 330 43.94 -6.95 85.31
CA ALA A 330 44.05 -6.00 86.39
C ALA A 330 43.20 -6.45 87.58
N ASN A 331 42.01 -7.00 87.43
CA ASN A 331 41.20 -7.55 88.50
C ASN A 331 41.86 -8.79 89.15
N LEU A 332 42.50 -9.69 88.38
CA LEU A 332 43.22 -10.82 88.94
C LEU A 332 44.44 -10.37 89.75
N ALA A 333 45.20 -9.37 89.26
CA ALA A 333 46.30 -8.78 89.99
C ALA A 333 45.88 -8.10 91.31
N LEU A 334 44.72 -7.40 91.27
CA LEU A 334 44.11 -6.75 92.44
C LEU A 334 43.68 -7.81 93.50
N ASP A 335 43.10 -8.92 93.03
CA ASP A 335 42.67 -10.02 93.94
C ASP A 335 43.87 -10.67 94.63
N ASP A 336 44.94 -10.89 93.87
CA ASP A 336 46.21 -11.43 94.39
C ASP A 336 46.81 -10.44 95.40
N THR A 337 46.85 -9.13 95.11
CA THR A 337 47.38 -8.10 96.02
C THR A 337 46.50 -8.02 97.29
N ASN A 338 45.20 -8.15 97.20
CA ASN A 338 44.29 -8.18 98.31
C ASN A 338 44.46 -9.43 99.17
N ARG A 339 44.80 -10.60 98.60
CA ARG A 339 45.13 -11.82 99.31
C ARG A 339 46.45 -11.64 100.09
N GLN A 340 47.44 -11.03 99.43
CA GLN A 340 48.75 -10.74 100.09
C GLN A 340 48.58 -9.77 101.27
N LEU A 341 47.78 -8.69 101.07
CA LEU A 341 47.43 -7.73 102.12
C LEU A 341 46.71 -8.39 103.32
N LYS A 342 45.74 -9.27 103.05
CA LYS A 342 45.05 -10.02 104.12
C LYS A 342 46.01 -10.91 104.87
N THR A 343 46.97 -11.57 104.18
CA THR A 343 47.98 -12.40 104.82
C THR A 343 48.93 -11.57 105.72
N LEU A 344 49.38 -10.40 105.19
CA LEU A 344 50.22 -9.44 105.89
C LEU A 344 49.54 -8.89 107.15
N ILE A 345 48.22 -8.47 107.05
CA ILE A 345 47.41 -8.00 108.16
C ILE A 345 47.25 -9.09 109.20
N SER A 346 47.06 -10.37 108.80
CA SER A 346 47.00 -11.51 109.70
C SER A 346 48.32 -11.70 110.45
N GLN A 347 49.47 -11.62 109.69
CA GLN A 347 50.79 -11.70 110.33
C GLN A 347 51.07 -10.54 111.30
N LEU A 348 50.69 -9.31 110.97
CA LEU A 348 50.80 -8.11 111.84
C LEU A 348 49.99 -8.23 113.08
N ASN A 349 48.72 -8.72 112.97
CA ASN A 349 47.89 -8.97 114.10
C ASN A 349 48.43 -10.05 115.04
N GLU A 350 49.03 -11.05 114.45
CA GLU A 350 49.68 -12.11 115.28
C GLU A 350 50.90 -11.56 115.95
N GLN A 351 51.78 -10.76 115.25
CA GLN A 351 52.92 -10.10 115.89
C GLN A 351 52.47 -9.12 116.96
N THR A 352 51.38 -8.36 116.80
CA THR A 352 50.84 -7.45 117.78
C THR A 352 50.32 -8.20 119.01
N ARG A 353 49.64 -9.34 118.74
CA ARG A 353 49.13 -10.21 119.81
C ARG A 353 50.32 -10.87 120.64
N VAL A 354 51.40 -11.27 119.94
CA VAL A 354 52.60 -11.76 120.56
C VAL A 354 53.25 -10.64 121.41
N LYS A 355 53.34 -9.42 120.88
CA LYS A 355 53.82 -8.25 121.63
C LYS A 355 52.97 -7.93 122.87
N GLU A 356 51.66 -7.98 122.77
CA GLU A 356 50.71 -7.75 123.93
C GLU A 356 50.85 -8.84 124.98
N VAL A 357 51.05 -10.08 124.60
CA VAL A 357 51.31 -11.19 125.49
C VAL A 357 52.68 -11.04 126.18
N TYR A 358 53.72 -10.47 125.45
CA TYR A 358 55.02 -10.23 126.07
C TYR A 358 54.95 -9.00 127.04
N VAL A 359 54.28 -7.94 126.67
CA VAL A 359 54.16 -6.75 127.57
C VAL A 359 53.28 -7.08 128.80
N GLY A 360 52.23 -7.93 128.66
CA GLY A 360 51.38 -8.34 129.79
C GLY A 360 52.07 -9.32 130.76
N ARG A 361 53.32 -9.82 130.42
CA ARG A 361 54.12 -10.65 131.29
C ARG A 361 55.18 -9.88 132.14
N PHE A 362 55.35 -8.56 131.83
CA PHE A 362 56.31 -7.71 132.52
C PHE A 362 55.72 -6.53 133.27
N MET A 363 54.39 -6.47 133.40
CA MET A 363 53.69 -5.70 134.44
C MET A 363 53.13 -6.71 135.47
#